data_4fa75926c3ed204a27f4b60f5292facf
#
_entry.id   4fa75926c3ed204a27f4b60f5292facf
#
_cell.length_a   1.000
_cell.length_b   1.000
_cell.length_c   1.000
_cell.angle_alpha   90.00
_cell.angle_beta   90.00
_cell.angle_gamma   90.00
#
_symmetry.space_group_name_H-M   'P 1'
#
loop_
_entity.id
_entity.type
_entity.pdbx_description
1 polymer ?
#
loop_
_entity_poly.entity_id
_entity_poly.type
_entity_poly.pdbx_seq_one_letter_code
_entity_poly.pdbx_strand_id
1 'polypeptide(L)'
;MIPKEILKKVRRIEIQTTRLVNDLFGGEYKSVFKGQGIEFADVREYVAGDDIRTIDWNVTARSQQPFVKKFVEERELTVVFLVDMSGSQFYGTSGRLKSETAAEITALLAFSAVRNKDKIGLLIASDQVEKYVPVKKGRKHVLRVVREILYFQPQHQKTNLDIALDYINRVLTRTAVIFLISDFMDQGFERPLRILNRKHDLIALHLWDPTERILPQAGLIEVEDPETKEPLLIDTSHPAFRAQYEESNRERENNLDRLFKSLGVDRVVMDISQPYVEPLMRFFKARERRL
;
A
#
# COMPACT_ATOMS: atom_id res chain seq x y z
N MET A 1 20.35 19.00 2.64
CA MET A 1 20.96 17.96 3.53
C MET A 1 19.82 17.35 4.32
N ILE A 2 19.72 16.01 4.40
CA ILE A 2 18.61 15.36 5.11
C ILE A 2 18.81 15.56 6.62
N PRO A 3 17.77 16.00 7.36
CA PRO A 3 17.86 16.18 8.80
C PRO A 3 18.22 14.88 9.52
N LYS A 4 19.08 14.96 10.55
CA LYS A 4 19.50 13.80 11.34
C LYS A 4 18.33 13.06 11.99
N GLU A 5 17.26 13.78 12.32
CA GLU A 5 16.04 13.21 12.89
C GLU A 5 15.31 12.27 11.93
N ILE A 6 15.19 12.64 10.66
CA ILE A 6 14.61 11.77 9.63
C ILE A 6 15.41 10.47 9.49
N LEU A 7 16.75 10.57 9.47
CA LEU A 7 17.60 9.38 9.42
C LEU A 7 17.40 8.47 10.65
N LYS A 8 17.21 9.05 11.84
CA LYS A 8 16.88 8.29 13.05
C LYS A 8 15.49 7.63 12.93
N LYS A 9 14.48 8.35 12.43
CA LYS A 9 13.14 7.79 12.18
C LYS A 9 13.19 6.63 11.18
N VAL A 10 13.83 6.80 10.03
CA VAL A 10 14.01 5.74 9.02
C VAL A 10 14.67 4.49 9.64
N ARG A 11 15.73 4.67 10.42
CA ARG A 11 16.41 3.55 11.07
C ARG A 11 15.55 2.86 12.14
N ARG A 12 14.78 3.63 12.91
CA ARG A 12 13.84 3.07 13.88
C ARG A 12 12.75 2.23 13.19
N ILE A 13 12.15 2.77 12.14
CA ILE A 13 11.16 2.06 11.31
C ILE A 13 11.77 0.79 10.72
N GLU A 14 12.98 0.86 10.15
CA GLU A 14 13.68 -0.30 9.61
C GLU A 14 13.84 -1.42 10.65
N ILE A 15 14.30 -1.09 11.86
CA ILE A 15 14.49 -2.08 12.92
C ILE A 15 13.17 -2.71 13.36
N GLN A 16 12.14 -1.89 13.56
CA GLN A 16 10.82 -2.36 13.99
C GLN A 16 10.16 -3.23 12.92
N THR A 17 10.16 -2.77 11.67
CA THR A 17 9.53 -3.50 10.57
C THR A 17 10.28 -4.78 10.23
N THR A 18 11.62 -4.81 10.31
CA THR A 18 12.38 -6.04 10.07
C THR A 18 12.03 -7.13 11.09
N ARG A 19 11.81 -6.78 12.35
CA ARG A 19 11.34 -7.74 13.37
C ARG A 19 9.94 -8.25 13.02
N LEU A 20 8.99 -7.35 12.74
CA LEU A 20 7.62 -7.71 12.38
C LEU A 20 7.56 -8.61 11.12
N VAL A 21 8.38 -8.30 10.11
CA VAL A 21 8.48 -9.14 8.90
C VAL A 21 9.01 -10.54 9.21
N ASN A 22 9.99 -10.64 10.10
CA ASN A 22 10.55 -11.95 10.47
C ASN A 22 9.58 -12.78 11.30
N ASP A 23 8.90 -12.15 12.24
CA ASP A 23 8.08 -12.84 13.24
C ASP A 23 6.65 -13.13 12.73
N LEU A 24 6.07 -12.25 11.90
CA LEU A 24 4.65 -12.30 11.58
C LEU A 24 4.33 -12.35 10.07
N PHE A 25 5.10 -11.67 9.22
CA PHE A 25 4.72 -11.47 7.80
C PHE A 25 5.44 -12.36 6.80
N GLY A 26 6.45 -13.12 7.21
CA GLY A 26 7.32 -13.85 6.26
C GLY A 26 6.64 -14.94 5.43
N GLY A 27 5.61 -15.59 5.97
CA GLY A 27 4.82 -16.60 5.27
C GLY A 27 3.58 -16.05 4.58
N GLU A 28 2.85 -15.19 5.27
CA GLU A 28 1.54 -14.68 4.85
C GLU A 28 1.59 -13.77 3.62
N TYR A 29 2.63 -12.94 3.49
CA TYR A 29 2.81 -12.14 2.27
C TYR A 29 3.01 -13.02 1.03
N LYS A 30 3.84 -14.07 1.13
CA LYS A 30 4.15 -14.97 0.01
C LYS A 30 2.93 -15.80 -0.42
N SER A 31 2.08 -16.20 0.51
CA SER A 31 0.90 -17.03 0.22
C SER A 31 -0.19 -16.25 -0.52
N VAL A 32 -0.28 -14.94 -0.24
CA VAL A 32 -1.34 -14.04 -0.76
C VAL A 32 -1.03 -13.49 -2.14
N PHE A 33 0.23 -13.17 -2.42
CA PHE A 33 0.64 -12.60 -3.70
C PHE A 33 1.33 -13.66 -4.56
N LYS A 34 0.52 -14.48 -5.26
CA LYS A 34 1.05 -15.44 -6.23
C LYS A 34 1.20 -14.76 -7.58
N GLY A 35 2.41 -14.49 -8.00
CA GLY A 35 2.72 -13.97 -9.32
C GLY A 35 2.45 -14.98 -10.47
N GLN A 36 2.55 -14.63 -11.76
CA GLN A 36 2.42 -15.52 -12.95
C GLN A 36 3.74 -15.59 -13.73
N GLY A 37 4.66 -16.45 -13.37
CA GLY A 37 5.90 -16.70 -14.10
C GLY A 37 6.45 -18.08 -13.79
N ILE A 38 7.04 -18.71 -14.76
CA ILE A 38 7.72 -20.00 -14.65
C ILE A 38 9.20 -19.70 -14.84
N GLU A 39 10.03 -19.96 -13.84
CA GLU A 39 11.47 -19.82 -13.93
C GLU A 39 12.10 -21.21 -13.94
N PHE A 40 13.11 -21.39 -14.78
CA PHE A 40 13.89 -22.63 -14.79
C PHE A 40 14.62 -22.76 -13.45
N ALA A 41 14.39 -23.84 -12.73
CA ALA A 41 15.00 -24.08 -11.43
C ALA A 41 16.14 -25.10 -11.51
N ASP A 42 15.91 -26.23 -12.18
CA ASP A 42 16.83 -27.37 -12.21
C ASP A 42 16.44 -28.34 -13.33
N VAL A 43 17.26 -29.36 -13.53
CA VAL A 43 16.95 -30.49 -14.36
C VAL A 43 16.84 -31.76 -13.49
N ARG A 44 15.88 -32.61 -13.79
CA ARG A 44 15.78 -33.95 -13.20
C ARG A 44 15.72 -35.00 -14.30
N GLU A 45 15.99 -36.22 -13.96
CA GLU A 45 15.81 -37.34 -14.88
C GLU A 45 14.35 -37.43 -15.35
N TYR A 46 14.16 -37.76 -16.61
CA TYR A 46 12.87 -38.00 -17.21
C TYR A 46 12.23 -39.26 -16.60
N VAL A 47 10.98 -39.14 -16.21
CA VAL A 47 10.16 -40.26 -15.76
C VAL A 47 9.03 -40.47 -16.77
N ALA A 48 8.70 -41.74 -17.07
CA ALA A 48 7.62 -42.05 -18.00
C ALA A 48 6.32 -41.39 -17.59
N GLY A 49 5.78 -40.52 -18.47
CA GLY A 49 4.60 -39.66 -18.21
C GLY A 49 4.92 -38.18 -18.16
N ASP A 50 6.18 -37.76 -18.15
CA ASP A 50 6.56 -36.36 -18.28
C ASP A 50 6.31 -35.84 -19.71
N ASP A 51 5.99 -34.55 -19.82
CA ASP A 51 5.82 -33.90 -21.12
C ASP A 51 7.16 -33.82 -21.87
N ILE A 52 7.24 -34.46 -23.00
CA ILE A 52 8.43 -34.54 -23.87
C ILE A 52 8.93 -33.14 -24.27
N ARG A 53 8.06 -32.14 -24.29
CA ARG A 53 8.40 -30.74 -24.62
C ARG A 53 9.26 -30.09 -23.53
N THR A 54 9.29 -30.63 -22.34
CA THR A 54 10.09 -30.14 -21.22
C THR A 54 11.50 -30.74 -21.18
N ILE A 55 11.86 -31.63 -22.10
CA ILE A 55 13.19 -32.23 -22.18
C ILE A 55 14.24 -31.17 -22.47
N ASP A 56 15.30 -31.14 -21.66
CA ASP A 56 16.49 -30.35 -21.92
C ASP A 56 17.48 -31.14 -22.80
N TRP A 57 17.42 -30.92 -24.09
CA TRP A 57 18.25 -31.61 -25.06
C TRP A 57 19.75 -31.35 -24.88
N ASN A 58 20.14 -30.21 -24.30
CA ASN A 58 21.55 -29.89 -24.06
C ASN A 58 22.14 -30.71 -22.91
N VAL A 59 21.37 -30.90 -21.83
CA VAL A 59 21.79 -31.73 -20.71
C VAL A 59 21.70 -33.21 -21.09
N THR A 60 20.63 -33.61 -21.73
CA THR A 60 20.41 -34.96 -22.24
C THR A 60 21.57 -35.44 -23.14
N ALA A 61 22.04 -34.58 -24.05
CA ALA A 61 23.16 -34.91 -24.93
C ALA A 61 24.50 -35.15 -24.18
N ARG A 62 24.67 -34.55 -23.00
CA ARG A 62 25.89 -34.70 -22.20
C ARG A 62 25.81 -35.84 -21.21
N SER A 63 24.64 -36.16 -20.70
CA SER A 63 24.44 -37.17 -19.65
C SER A 63 24.05 -38.56 -20.17
N GLN A 64 23.78 -38.70 -21.47
CA GLN A 64 23.30 -39.93 -22.12
C GLN A 64 21.97 -40.48 -21.59
N GLN A 65 21.30 -39.72 -20.76
CA GLN A 65 19.96 -40.01 -20.22
C GLN A 65 19.06 -38.78 -20.40
N PRO A 66 17.76 -38.96 -20.66
CA PRO A 66 16.87 -37.85 -20.86
C PRO A 66 16.63 -37.10 -19.54
N PHE A 67 16.83 -35.77 -19.59
CA PHE A 67 16.55 -34.86 -18.49
C PHE A 67 15.43 -33.90 -18.86
N VAL A 68 14.53 -33.63 -17.90
CA VAL A 68 13.46 -32.65 -18.05
C VAL A 68 13.75 -31.41 -17.24
N LYS A 69 13.40 -30.26 -17.81
CA LYS A 69 13.47 -28.96 -17.11
C LYS A 69 12.47 -28.95 -15.99
N LYS A 70 12.93 -28.81 -14.77
CA LYS A 70 12.10 -28.52 -13.61
C LYS A 70 11.92 -27.02 -13.53
N PHE A 71 10.70 -26.58 -13.71
CA PHE A 71 10.34 -25.18 -13.53
C PHE A 71 9.80 -25.00 -12.12
N VAL A 72 10.32 -24.00 -11.43
CA VAL A 72 9.76 -23.53 -10.16
C VAL A 72 9.11 -22.18 -10.43
N GLU A 73 7.94 -22.03 -9.89
CA GLU A 73 7.18 -20.82 -9.94
C GLU A 73 7.84 -19.76 -9.01
N GLU A 74 9.01 -19.22 -9.44
CA GLU A 74 9.65 -18.10 -8.73
C GLU A 74 9.29 -16.81 -9.44
N ARG A 75 8.53 -15.96 -8.78
CA ARG A 75 7.87 -14.79 -9.39
C ARG A 75 8.26 -13.55 -8.68
N GLU A 76 9.02 -12.72 -9.39
CA GLU A 76 9.23 -11.35 -9.00
C GLU A 76 7.98 -10.53 -9.25
N LEU A 77 7.30 -10.17 -8.17
CA LEU A 77 6.23 -9.20 -8.27
C LEU A 77 6.79 -7.78 -8.40
N THR A 78 5.99 -6.93 -9.01
CA THR A 78 6.17 -5.48 -8.92
C THR A 78 5.15 -4.95 -7.91
N VAL A 79 5.62 -4.32 -6.85
CA VAL A 79 4.80 -3.70 -5.82
C VAL A 79 4.98 -2.20 -5.90
N VAL A 80 3.89 -1.47 -6.03
CA VAL A 80 3.91 -0.01 -6.09
C VAL A 80 3.07 0.55 -4.96
N PHE A 81 3.66 1.47 -4.21
CA PHE A 81 2.95 2.26 -3.22
C PHE A 81 2.53 3.57 -3.86
N LEU A 82 1.23 3.83 -3.91
CA LEU A 82 0.66 5.12 -4.23
C LEU A 82 0.23 5.74 -2.90
N VAL A 83 0.93 6.78 -2.50
CA VAL A 83 0.73 7.43 -1.20
C VAL A 83 0.20 8.83 -1.43
N ASP A 84 -1.00 9.06 -0.96
CA ASP A 84 -1.59 10.37 -0.85
C ASP A 84 -0.83 11.16 0.23
N MET A 85 -0.39 12.35 -0.12
CA MET A 85 0.34 13.27 0.76
C MET A 85 -0.27 14.68 0.68
N SER A 86 -1.58 14.77 0.46
CA SER A 86 -2.37 15.98 0.60
C SER A 86 -2.35 16.55 2.02
N GLY A 87 -2.88 17.73 2.21
CA GLY A 87 -2.89 18.42 3.50
C GLY A 87 -3.48 17.59 4.64
N SER A 88 -4.55 16.81 4.35
CA SER A 88 -5.20 15.96 5.33
C SER A 88 -4.29 14.86 5.91
N GLN A 89 -3.26 14.44 5.19
CA GLN A 89 -2.32 13.40 5.66
C GLN A 89 -1.35 13.91 6.75
N PHE A 90 -1.25 15.22 6.95
CA PHE A 90 -0.47 15.83 8.03
C PHE A 90 -1.32 16.06 9.30
N TYR A 91 -2.48 15.47 9.37
CA TYR A 91 -3.36 15.47 10.52
C TYR A 91 -3.20 14.21 11.38
N GLY A 92 -3.42 14.37 12.71
CA GLY A 92 -3.46 13.28 13.67
C GLY A 92 -3.53 13.78 15.10
N THR A 93 -4.47 13.24 15.89
CA THR A 93 -4.74 13.67 17.27
C THR A 93 -4.08 12.78 18.32
N SER A 94 -3.66 11.59 17.96
CA SER A 94 -3.07 10.59 18.88
C SER A 94 -1.54 10.70 19.03
N GLY A 95 -0.94 11.85 18.66
CA GLY A 95 0.52 12.04 18.65
C GLY A 95 1.23 11.36 17.47
N ARG A 96 0.46 10.89 16.48
CA ARG A 96 0.93 10.34 15.22
C ARG A 96 0.19 11.00 14.05
N LEU A 97 0.90 11.27 12.97
CA LEU A 97 0.31 11.76 11.73
C LEU A 97 -0.08 10.60 10.82
N LYS A 98 -1.10 10.78 9.98
CA LYS A 98 -1.45 9.79 8.93
C LYS A 98 -0.25 9.53 8.02
N SER A 99 0.49 10.54 7.62
CA SER A 99 1.73 10.43 6.81
C SER A 99 2.83 9.59 7.48
N GLU A 100 3.00 9.68 8.79
CA GLU A 100 3.95 8.84 9.52
C GLU A 100 3.51 7.37 9.54
N THR A 101 2.22 7.15 9.76
CA THR A 101 1.61 5.81 9.71
C THR A 101 1.71 5.22 8.30
N ALA A 102 1.47 6.01 7.25
CA ALA A 102 1.66 5.61 5.86
C ALA A 102 3.10 5.18 5.57
N ALA A 103 4.10 5.92 6.10
CA ALA A 103 5.50 5.56 5.96
C ALA A 103 5.86 4.24 6.67
N GLU A 104 5.33 4.02 7.86
CA GLU A 104 5.54 2.77 8.63
C GLU A 104 4.92 1.55 7.93
N ILE A 105 3.69 1.69 7.43
CA ILE A 105 2.99 0.64 6.67
C ILE A 105 3.74 0.34 5.37
N THR A 106 4.11 1.38 4.63
CA THR A 106 4.90 1.24 3.40
C THR A 106 6.21 0.51 3.68
N ALA A 107 6.91 0.85 4.77
CA ALA A 107 8.13 0.17 5.15
C ALA A 107 7.91 -1.32 5.44
N LEU A 108 6.87 -1.66 6.22
CA LEU A 108 6.54 -3.04 6.57
C LEU A 108 6.27 -3.88 5.32
N LEU A 109 5.42 -3.40 4.44
CA LEU A 109 5.05 -4.10 3.21
C LEU A 109 6.23 -4.16 2.22
N ALA A 110 7.01 -3.07 2.08
CA ALA A 110 8.16 -3.03 1.19
C ALA A 110 9.29 -3.94 1.66
N PHE A 111 9.58 -4.04 2.97
CA PHE A 111 10.57 -5.00 3.48
C PHE A 111 10.08 -6.44 3.32
N SER A 112 8.77 -6.71 3.49
CA SER A 112 8.17 -8.01 3.20
C SER A 112 8.35 -8.41 1.72
N ALA A 113 8.08 -7.49 0.81
CA ALA A 113 8.25 -7.68 -0.62
C ALA A 113 9.73 -7.94 -1.01
N VAL A 114 10.66 -7.14 -0.49
CA VAL A 114 12.11 -7.34 -0.78
C VAL A 114 12.63 -8.67 -0.25
N ARG A 115 12.11 -9.17 0.87
CA ARG A 115 12.44 -10.50 1.37
C ARG A 115 12.06 -11.59 0.36
N ASN A 116 10.98 -11.36 -0.41
CA ASN A 116 10.52 -12.23 -1.49
C ASN A 116 11.14 -11.89 -2.86
N LYS A 117 12.20 -11.06 -2.89
CA LYS A 117 12.91 -10.60 -4.10
C LYS A 117 12.09 -9.72 -5.04
N ASP A 118 10.96 -9.17 -4.59
CA ASP A 118 10.08 -8.31 -5.38
C ASP A 118 10.68 -6.93 -5.66
N LYS A 119 10.15 -6.26 -6.68
CA LYS A 119 10.50 -4.89 -7.06
C LYS A 119 9.56 -3.90 -6.40
N ILE A 120 10.10 -2.80 -5.90
CA ILE A 120 9.36 -1.77 -5.17
C ILE A 120 9.40 -0.46 -5.94
N GLY A 121 8.25 0.18 -6.10
CA GLY A 121 8.09 1.55 -6.61
C GLY A 121 7.27 2.41 -5.66
N LEU A 122 7.35 3.73 -5.83
CA LEU A 122 6.57 4.69 -5.05
C LEU A 122 6.06 5.80 -5.96
N LEU A 123 4.80 6.16 -5.80
CA LEU A 123 4.22 7.41 -6.27
C LEU A 123 3.71 8.19 -5.07
N ILE A 124 4.14 9.43 -4.93
CA ILE A 124 3.58 10.41 -4.00
C ILE A 124 2.73 11.38 -4.82
N ALA A 125 1.52 11.62 -4.36
CA ALA A 125 0.58 12.51 -5.00
C ALA A 125 -0.16 13.37 -3.97
N SER A 126 -0.64 14.51 -4.45
CA SER A 126 -1.59 15.42 -3.82
C SER A 126 -2.71 15.70 -4.83
N ASP A 127 -3.00 16.94 -5.18
CA ASP A 127 -3.81 17.28 -6.36
C ASP A 127 -3.03 17.16 -7.68
N GLN A 128 -1.78 16.73 -7.61
CA GLN A 128 -0.94 16.37 -8.74
C GLN A 128 0.08 15.28 -8.36
N VAL A 129 0.78 14.77 -9.38
CA VAL A 129 1.90 13.86 -9.16
C VAL A 129 3.10 14.63 -8.64
N GLU A 130 3.40 14.46 -7.38
CA GLU A 130 4.49 15.15 -6.70
C GLU A 130 5.83 14.43 -6.92
N LYS A 131 5.84 13.11 -6.83
CA LYS A 131 7.08 12.35 -6.97
C LYS A 131 6.84 10.91 -7.40
N TYR A 132 7.61 10.49 -8.39
CA TYR A 132 7.67 9.08 -8.78
C TYR A 132 9.07 8.50 -8.53
N VAL A 133 9.13 7.39 -7.80
CA VAL A 133 10.34 6.59 -7.60
C VAL A 133 10.18 5.29 -8.38
N PRO A 134 10.95 5.10 -9.47
CA PRO A 134 10.83 3.93 -10.33
C PRO A 134 11.07 2.62 -9.58
N VAL A 135 10.45 1.55 -10.07
CA VAL A 135 10.56 0.21 -9.48
C VAL A 135 11.98 -0.33 -9.50
N LYS A 136 12.50 -0.69 -8.34
CA LYS A 136 13.83 -1.31 -8.17
C LYS A 136 13.79 -2.33 -7.03
N LYS A 137 14.81 -3.18 -6.98
CA LYS A 137 15.02 -4.17 -5.92
C LYS A 137 15.93 -3.67 -4.81
N GLY A 138 15.84 -4.34 -3.69
CA GLY A 138 16.84 -4.34 -2.65
C GLY A 138 16.60 -3.35 -1.51
N ARG A 139 17.15 -3.71 -0.36
CA ARG A 139 16.99 -3.00 0.92
C ARG A 139 17.30 -1.50 0.86
N LYS A 140 18.37 -1.13 0.13
CA LYS A 140 18.73 0.30 -0.02
C LYS A 140 17.64 1.10 -0.75
N HIS A 141 16.93 0.45 -1.68
CA HIS A 141 15.83 1.09 -2.38
C HIS A 141 14.60 1.27 -1.49
N VAL A 142 14.28 0.28 -0.64
CA VAL A 142 13.21 0.42 0.37
C VAL A 142 13.50 1.58 1.30
N LEU A 143 14.72 1.67 1.84
CA LEU A 143 15.12 2.78 2.71
C LEU A 143 15.00 4.15 2.01
N ARG A 144 15.26 4.20 0.69
CA ARG A 144 15.00 5.39 -0.11
C ARG A 144 13.51 5.70 -0.15
N VAL A 145 12.66 4.72 -0.47
CA VAL A 145 11.20 4.89 -0.53
C VAL A 145 10.64 5.42 0.79
N VAL A 146 11.00 4.80 1.91
CA VAL A 146 10.57 5.24 3.25
C VAL A 146 11.03 6.66 3.56
N ARG A 147 12.27 6.97 3.23
CA ARG A 147 12.82 8.32 3.41
C ARG A 147 12.07 9.36 2.57
N GLU A 148 11.75 9.03 1.31
CA GLU A 148 11.01 9.95 0.44
C GLU A 148 9.65 10.31 1.03
N ILE A 149 8.94 9.37 1.66
CA ILE A 149 7.67 9.63 2.33
C ILE A 149 7.87 10.50 3.58
N LEU A 150 8.80 10.13 4.47
CA LEU A 150 9.02 10.84 5.73
C LEU A 150 9.59 12.25 5.58
N TYR A 151 10.32 12.49 4.51
CA TYR A 151 10.95 13.80 4.23
C TYR A 151 10.12 14.64 3.26
N PHE A 152 9.03 14.07 2.76
CA PHE A 152 8.21 14.74 1.78
C PHE A 152 7.54 15.98 2.39
N GLN A 153 7.62 17.08 1.65
CA GLN A 153 6.88 18.29 1.92
C GLN A 153 6.05 18.60 0.68
N PRO A 154 4.72 18.53 0.78
CA PRO A 154 3.87 18.76 -0.37
C PRO A 154 4.04 20.19 -0.89
N GLN A 155 4.11 20.35 -2.20
CA GLN A 155 4.04 21.64 -2.84
C GLN A 155 2.58 22.08 -3.00
N HIS A 156 1.68 21.10 -3.03
CA HIS A 156 0.25 21.25 -3.14
C HIS A 156 -0.45 20.53 -1.99
N GLN A 157 -1.54 21.12 -1.49
CA GLN A 157 -2.20 20.62 -0.29
C GLN A 157 -3.56 19.98 -0.58
N LYS A 158 -4.14 20.24 -1.77
CA LYS A 158 -5.40 19.65 -2.19
C LYS A 158 -5.23 18.17 -2.56
N THR A 159 -6.33 17.47 -2.62
CA THR A 159 -6.37 16.05 -3.01
C THR A 159 -6.96 15.88 -4.40
N ASN A 160 -6.33 15.05 -5.23
CA ASN A 160 -6.92 14.59 -6.49
C ASN A 160 -6.36 13.20 -6.84
N LEU A 161 -7.06 12.17 -6.40
CA LEU A 161 -6.68 10.78 -6.64
C LEU A 161 -6.81 10.36 -8.10
N ASP A 162 -7.68 11.00 -8.89
CA ASP A 162 -7.88 10.72 -10.31
C ASP A 162 -6.56 10.86 -11.09
N ILE A 163 -5.87 11.99 -10.89
CA ILE A 163 -4.57 12.28 -11.53
C ILE A 163 -3.51 11.24 -11.16
N ALA A 164 -3.45 10.86 -9.89
CA ALA A 164 -2.48 9.89 -9.39
C ALA A 164 -2.73 8.47 -9.98
N LEU A 165 -3.98 8.04 -10.00
CA LEU A 165 -4.40 6.74 -10.54
C LEU A 165 -4.18 6.68 -12.06
N ASP A 166 -4.50 7.74 -12.78
CA ASP A 166 -4.27 7.85 -14.22
C ASP A 166 -2.76 7.83 -14.54
N TYR A 167 -1.94 8.50 -13.74
CA TYR A 167 -0.49 8.48 -13.94
C TYR A 167 0.07 7.06 -13.78
N ILE A 168 -0.30 6.36 -12.71
CA ILE A 168 0.15 4.98 -12.48
C ILE A 168 -0.30 4.06 -13.61
N ASN A 169 -1.52 4.20 -14.10
CA ASN A 169 -2.03 3.41 -15.21
C ASN A 169 -1.23 3.58 -16.50
N ARG A 170 -0.68 4.79 -16.74
CA ARG A 170 0.19 5.08 -17.90
C ARG A 170 1.61 4.54 -17.73
N VAL A 171 2.16 4.63 -16.51
CA VAL A 171 3.57 4.27 -16.25
C VAL A 171 3.75 2.75 -16.10
N LEU A 172 2.77 2.05 -15.51
CA LEU A 172 2.86 0.62 -15.31
C LEU A 172 2.37 -0.15 -16.55
N THR A 173 3.31 -0.71 -17.28
CA THR A 173 3.02 -1.51 -18.49
C THR A 173 2.68 -2.97 -18.19
N ARG A 174 3.14 -3.49 -17.03
CA ARG A 174 2.92 -4.88 -16.58
C ARG A 174 2.04 -4.90 -15.34
N THR A 175 1.37 -6.03 -15.10
CA THR A 175 0.59 -6.25 -13.86
C THR A 175 1.47 -6.05 -12.63
N ALA A 176 0.93 -5.36 -11.64
CA ALA A 176 1.59 -5.04 -10.38
C ALA A 176 0.60 -5.17 -9.22
N VAL A 177 1.10 -5.34 -8.02
CA VAL A 177 0.36 -5.12 -6.77
C VAL A 177 0.47 -3.64 -6.42
N ILE A 178 -0.65 -2.98 -6.20
CA ILE A 178 -0.69 -1.55 -5.89
C ILE A 178 -1.33 -1.36 -4.52
N PHE A 179 -0.59 -0.79 -3.60
CA PHE A 179 -1.13 -0.32 -2.32
C PHE A 179 -1.42 1.18 -2.44
N LEU A 180 -2.70 1.51 -2.47
CA LEU A 180 -3.18 2.90 -2.45
C LEU A 180 -3.45 3.31 -1.01
N ILE A 181 -2.67 4.24 -0.48
CA ILE A 181 -2.71 4.71 0.91
C ILE A 181 -3.28 6.13 0.91
N SER A 182 -4.47 6.31 1.45
CA SER A 182 -5.19 7.60 1.52
C SER A 182 -6.26 7.54 2.62
N ASP A 183 -6.84 8.69 2.97
CA ASP A 183 -8.07 8.80 3.76
C ASP A 183 -9.33 8.85 2.88
N PHE A 184 -9.15 8.86 1.55
CA PHE A 184 -10.25 8.86 0.57
C PHE A 184 -11.27 9.99 0.79
N MET A 185 -10.78 11.17 1.19
CA MET A 185 -11.60 12.37 1.34
C MET A 185 -11.92 13.06 -0.01
N ASP A 186 -11.48 12.46 -1.10
CA ASP A 186 -11.65 12.93 -2.48
C ASP A 186 -12.92 12.35 -3.14
N GLN A 187 -13.29 12.91 -4.29
CA GLN A 187 -14.42 12.48 -5.11
C GLN A 187 -13.99 12.32 -6.58
N GLY A 188 -14.72 11.50 -7.33
CA GLY A 188 -14.51 11.37 -8.77
C GLY A 188 -13.46 10.35 -9.20
N PHE A 189 -12.79 9.66 -8.26
CA PHE A 189 -11.73 8.68 -8.52
C PHE A 189 -12.25 7.27 -8.89
N GLU A 190 -13.55 7.03 -8.95
CA GLU A 190 -14.15 5.71 -9.16
C GLU A 190 -13.79 5.11 -10.53
N ARG A 191 -13.80 5.95 -11.58
CA ARG A 191 -13.50 5.51 -12.94
C ARG A 191 -12.04 5.08 -13.11
N PRO A 192 -11.03 5.89 -12.76
CA PRO A 192 -9.64 5.48 -12.86
C PRO A 192 -9.30 4.33 -11.91
N LEU A 193 -9.91 4.27 -10.72
CA LEU A 193 -9.77 3.16 -9.80
C LEU A 193 -10.23 1.83 -10.44
N ARG A 194 -11.38 1.84 -11.11
CA ARG A 194 -11.92 0.69 -11.84
C ARG A 194 -10.99 0.23 -12.98
N ILE A 195 -10.44 1.19 -13.73
CA ILE A 195 -9.51 0.89 -14.83
C ILE A 195 -8.25 0.25 -14.29
N LEU A 196 -7.70 0.81 -13.22
CA LEU A 196 -6.49 0.32 -12.59
C LEU A 196 -6.68 -1.09 -12.01
N ASN A 197 -7.80 -1.35 -11.33
CA ASN A 197 -8.10 -2.65 -10.72
C ASN A 197 -8.31 -3.78 -11.75
N ARG A 198 -8.68 -3.46 -12.99
CA ARG A 198 -8.77 -4.48 -14.06
C ARG A 198 -7.42 -4.97 -14.55
N LYS A 199 -6.36 -4.19 -14.39
CA LYS A 199 -5.02 -4.46 -14.91
C LYS A 199 -4.06 -4.89 -13.80
N HIS A 200 -4.28 -4.41 -12.60
CA HIS A 200 -3.41 -4.57 -11.45
C HIS A 200 -4.18 -5.16 -10.26
N ASP A 201 -3.45 -5.70 -9.31
CA ASP A 201 -4.00 -6.12 -8.01
C ASP A 201 -3.96 -4.91 -7.07
N LEU A 202 -5.12 -4.30 -6.85
CA LEU A 202 -5.25 -3.04 -6.12
C LEU A 202 -5.79 -3.25 -4.71
N ILE A 203 -5.05 -2.77 -3.72
CA ILE A 203 -5.43 -2.81 -2.31
C ILE A 203 -5.48 -1.38 -1.78
N ALA A 204 -6.63 -0.96 -1.27
CA ALA A 204 -6.84 0.33 -0.64
C ALA A 204 -6.55 0.25 0.86
N LEU A 205 -5.56 1.02 1.33
CA LEU A 205 -5.22 1.18 2.73
C LEU A 205 -5.78 2.51 3.22
N HIS A 206 -6.92 2.45 3.88
CA HIS A 206 -7.66 3.62 4.34
C HIS A 206 -7.21 4.01 5.75
N LEU A 207 -6.53 5.15 5.85
CA LEU A 207 -6.08 5.72 7.12
C LEU A 207 -7.11 6.75 7.62
N TRP A 208 -7.45 6.70 8.89
CA TRP A 208 -8.35 7.66 9.52
C TRP A 208 -7.95 7.95 10.96
N ASP A 209 -8.26 9.15 11.43
CA ASP A 209 -8.12 9.54 12.83
C ASP A 209 -9.49 9.47 13.55
N PRO A 210 -9.56 9.05 14.82
CA PRO A 210 -10.83 8.97 15.56
C PRO A 210 -11.67 10.23 15.52
N THR A 211 -11.06 11.40 15.52
CA THR A 211 -11.78 12.70 15.48
C THR A 211 -12.40 13.02 14.13
N GLU A 212 -11.98 12.36 13.06
CA GLU A 212 -12.63 12.47 11.74
C GLU A 212 -13.97 11.75 11.69
N ARG A 213 -14.27 10.89 12.65
CA ARG A 213 -15.57 10.19 12.76
C ARG A 213 -16.43 10.76 13.86
N ILE A 214 -15.84 11.02 15.02
CA ILE A 214 -16.56 11.45 16.21
C ILE A 214 -15.87 12.68 16.78
N LEU A 215 -16.59 13.82 16.80
CA LEU A 215 -16.08 15.02 17.42
C LEU A 215 -16.14 14.91 18.96
N PRO A 216 -15.02 15.18 19.64
CA PRO A 216 -15.03 15.21 21.10
C PRO A 216 -15.86 16.41 21.62
N GLN A 217 -16.45 16.26 22.81
CA GLN A 217 -17.09 17.35 23.51
C GLN A 217 -16.00 18.24 24.15
N ALA A 218 -15.53 19.23 23.44
CA ALA A 218 -14.43 20.11 23.84
C ALA A 218 -14.82 21.61 23.91
N GLY A 219 -16.13 21.93 23.79
CA GLY A 219 -16.59 23.31 23.74
C GLY A 219 -16.35 23.95 22.37
N LEU A 220 -16.00 25.20 22.39
CA LEU A 220 -15.64 25.95 21.19
C LEU A 220 -14.20 25.65 20.82
N ILE A 221 -13.99 25.06 19.64
CA ILE A 221 -12.67 24.74 19.10
C ILE A 221 -12.41 25.47 17.81
N GLU A 222 -11.18 25.90 17.60
CA GLU A 222 -10.70 26.39 16.32
C GLU A 222 -10.00 25.23 15.61
N VAL A 223 -10.44 24.93 14.38
CA VAL A 223 -9.83 23.94 13.51
C VAL A 223 -9.38 24.61 12.23
N GLU A 224 -8.31 24.15 11.64
CA GLU A 224 -7.82 24.62 10.35
C GLU A 224 -8.19 23.60 9.28
N ASP A 225 -8.80 24.05 8.19
CA ASP A 225 -8.99 23.19 7.02
C ASP A 225 -7.61 22.78 6.46
N PRO A 226 -7.29 21.51 6.37
CA PRO A 226 -5.96 21.07 5.99
C PRO A 226 -5.58 21.40 4.54
N GLU A 227 -6.56 21.63 3.66
CA GLU A 227 -6.34 21.94 2.25
C GLU A 227 -6.31 23.44 1.97
N THR A 228 -7.22 24.23 2.57
CA THR A 228 -7.35 25.66 2.32
C THR A 228 -6.59 26.52 3.33
N LYS A 229 -6.24 25.95 4.48
CA LYS A 229 -5.65 26.64 5.64
C LYS A 229 -6.56 27.71 6.26
N GLU A 230 -7.83 27.68 5.94
CA GLU A 230 -8.80 28.58 6.54
C GLU A 230 -9.17 28.12 7.95
N PRO A 231 -9.12 29.00 8.95
CA PRO A 231 -9.56 28.67 10.29
C PRO A 231 -11.09 28.58 10.34
N LEU A 232 -11.61 27.57 10.97
CA LEU A 232 -13.02 27.35 11.20
C LEU A 232 -13.29 27.19 12.70
N LEU A 233 -14.20 28.01 13.24
CA LEU A 233 -14.63 27.94 14.63
C LEU A 233 -15.84 27.01 14.75
N ILE A 234 -15.70 25.92 15.52
CA ILE A 234 -16.72 24.91 15.69
C ILE A 234 -17.12 24.81 17.17
N ASP A 235 -18.41 24.91 17.45
CA ASP A 235 -18.94 24.64 18.79
C ASP A 235 -19.33 23.17 18.94
N THR A 236 -18.48 22.43 19.59
CA THR A 236 -18.70 21.01 19.86
C THR A 236 -19.55 20.74 21.10
N SER A 237 -20.05 21.78 21.80
CA SER A 237 -20.95 21.63 22.96
C SER A 237 -22.34 21.10 22.54
N HIS A 238 -22.79 21.45 21.32
CA HIS A 238 -24.11 21.09 20.83
C HIS A 238 -24.22 19.60 20.45
N PRO A 239 -25.03 18.78 21.16
CA PRO A 239 -25.16 17.35 20.87
C PRO A 239 -25.69 17.07 19.46
N ALA A 240 -26.65 17.91 18.98
CA ALA A 240 -27.22 17.76 17.64
C ALA A 240 -26.17 17.95 16.53
N PHE A 241 -25.25 18.89 16.68
CA PHE A 241 -24.17 19.10 15.73
C PHE A 241 -23.21 17.88 15.69
N ARG A 242 -22.81 17.37 16.86
CA ARG A 242 -21.96 16.18 16.92
C ARG A 242 -22.63 14.96 16.30
N ALA A 243 -23.93 14.77 16.58
CA ALA A 243 -24.69 13.65 16.00
C ALA A 243 -24.81 13.78 14.47
N GLN A 244 -25.02 14.98 13.94
CA GLN A 244 -25.05 15.22 12.49
C GLN A 244 -23.69 14.95 11.84
N TYR A 245 -22.61 15.39 12.49
CA TYR A 245 -21.24 15.14 12.01
C TYR A 245 -20.95 13.62 11.95
N GLU A 246 -21.27 12.90 13.00
CA GLU A 246 -21.09 11.45 13.08
C GLU A 246 -21.91 10.73 12.01
N GLU A 247 -23.17 11.12 11.82
CA GLU A 247 -24.04 10.53 10.78
C GLU A 247 -23.48 10.77 9.37
N SER A 248 -23.07 11.99 9.05
CA SER A 248 -22.49 12.34 7.74
C SER A 248 -21.22 11.53 7.46
N ASN A 249 -20.37 11.35 8.48
CA ASN A 249 -19.17 10.53 8.34
C ASN A 249 -19.50 9.04 8.18
N ARG A 250 -20.51 8.54 8.89
CA ARG A 250 -21.00 7.16 8.75
C ARG A 250 -21.56 6.90 7.35
N GLU A 251 -22.32 7.83 6.80
CA GLU A 251 -22.84 7.73 5.43
C GLU A 251 -21.71 7.71 4.39
N ARG A 252 -20.71 8.57 4.55
CA ARG A 252 -19.52 8.59 3.70
C ARG A 252 -18.78 7.24 3.74
N GLU A 253 -18.54 6.71 4.93
CA GLU A 253 -17.90 5.41 5.12
C GLU A 253 -18.69 4.28 4.44
N ASN A 254 -20.01 4.27 4.58
CA ASN A 254 -20.88 3.30 3.94
C ASN A 254 -20.85 3.42 2.41
N ASN A 255 -20.76 4.64 1.88
CA ASN A 255 -20.63 4.89 0.45
C ASN A 255 -19.29 4.39 -0.08
N LEU A 256 -18.19 4.67 0.61
CA LEU A 256 -16.86 4.15 0.27
C LEU A 256 -16.83 2.61 0.31
N ASP A 257 -17.40 2.00 1.34
CA ASP A 257 -17.45 0.54 1.46
C ASP A 257 -18.24 -0.10 0.30
N ARG A 258 -19.38 0.49 -0.05
CA ARG A 258 -20.17 0.06 -1.23
C ARG A 258 -19.39 0.22 -2.53
N LEU A 259 -18.70 1.34 -2.70
CA LEU A 259 -17.88 1.60 -3.88
C LEU A 259 -16.78 0.54 -4.04
N PHE A 260 -15.94 0.34 -3.02
CA PHE A 260 -14.83 -0.61 -3.08
C PHE A 260 -15.31 -2.04 -3.31
N LYS A 261 -16.39 -2.46 -2.65
CA LYS A 261 -17.04 -3.76 -2.88
C LYS A 261 -17.55 -3.91 -4.33
N SER A 262 -18.19 -2.88 -4.88
CA SER A 262 -18.70 -2.89 -6.25
C SER A 262 -17.58 -2.99 -7.30
N LEU A 263 -16.41 -2.49 -6.98
CA LEU A 263 -15.23 -2.52 -7.84
C LEU A 263 -14.38 -3.79 -7.64
N GLY A 264 -14.69 -4.60 -6.62
CA GLY A 264 -13.87 -5.75 -6.24
C GLY A 264 -12.47 -5.37 -5.74
N VAL A 265 -12.33 -4.18 -5.17
CA VAL A 265 -11.08 -3.70 -4.56
C VAL A 265 -11.07 -4.04 -3.08
N ASP A 266 -10.03 -4.71 -2.63
CA ASP A 266 -9.84 -4.95 -1.19
C ASP A 266 -9.55 -3.63 -0.47
N ARG A 267 -10.32 -3.34 0.60
CA ARG A 267 -10.14 -2.16 1.44
C ARG A 267 -9.77 -2.57 2.85
N VAL A 268 -8.67 -2.05 3.36
CA VAL A 268 -8.22 -2.23 4.75
C VAL A 268 -8.33 -0.91 5.48
N VAL A 269 -9.23 -0.85 6.46
CA VAL A 269 -9.49 0.36 7.25
C VAL A 269 -8.61 0.36 8.50
N MET A 270 -7.88 1.43 8.73
CA MET A 270 -6.89 1.54 9.80
C MET A 270 -7.07 2.83 10.60
N ASP A 271 -7.32 2.67 11.87
CA ASP A 271 -7.29 3.74 12.87
C ASP A 271 -5.83 4.04 13.21
N ILE A 272 -5.36 5.28 12.96
CA ILE A 272 -3.97 5.65 13.23
C ILE A 272 -3.62 5.71 14.73
N SER A 273 -4.61 5.75 15.60
CA SER A 273 -4.41 5.65 17.05
C SER A 273 -4.08 4.22 17.52
N GLN A 274 -4.36 3.22 16.67
CA GLN A 274 -4.18 1.80 16.97
C GLN A 274 -3.00 1.19 16.19
N PRO A 275 -2.48 0.04 16.63
CA PRO A 275 -1.45 -0.69 15.87
C PRO A 275 -1.98 -1.17 14.49
N TYR A 276 -1.36 -0.70 13.41
CA TYR A 276 -1.72 -1.05 12.03
C TYR A 276 -1.41 -2.51 11.64
N VAL A 277 -0.61 -3.20 12.44
CA VAL A 277 -0.19 -4.60 12.17
C VAL A 277 -1.40 -5.55 12.17
N GLU A 278 -2.30 -5.40 13.13
CA GLU A 278 -3.45 -6.30 13.28
C GLU A 278 -4.44 -6.25 12.11
N PRO A 279 -4.89 -5.06 11.63
CA PRO A 279 -5.71 -4.97 10.41
C PRO A 279 -5.05 -5.59 9.18
N LEU A 280 -3.74 -5.36 8.99
CA LEU A 280 -2.99 -5.95 7.88
C LEU A 280 -2.94 -7.48 7.97
N MET A 281 -2.65 -8.02 9.15
CA MET A 281 -2.63 -9.46 9.37
C MET A 281 -4.00 -10.12 9.11
N ARG A 282 -5.07 -9.48 9.58
CA ARG A 282 -6.44 -9.96 9.32
C ARG A 282 -6.74 -9.96 7.80
N PHE A 283 -6.31 -8.92 7.10
CA PHE A 283 -6.45 -8.82 5.66
C PHE A 283 -5.72 -9.95 4.93
N PHE A 284 -4.43 -10.18 5.23
CA PHE A 284 -3.65 -11.22 4.58
C PHE A 284 -4.23 -12.62 4.84
N LYS A 285 -4.60 -12.95 6.08
CA LYS A 285 -5.25 -14.23 6.42
C LYS A 285 -6.59 -14.42 5.72
N ALA A 286 -7.40 -13.37 5.63
CA ALA A 286 -8.67 -13.43 4.92
C ALA A 286 -8.50 -13.64 3.41
N ARG A 287 -7.47 -13.02 2.83
CA ARG A 287 -7.17 -13.14 1.41
C ARG A 287 -6.57 -14.51 1.07
N GLU A 288 -5.68 -15.05 1.91
CA GLU A 288 -5.13 -16.40 1.76
C GLU A 288 -6.23 -17.49 1.68
N ARG A 289 -7.29 -17.34 2.47
CA ARG A 289 -8.42 -18.28 2.47
C ARG A 289 -9.30 -18.17 1.21
N ARG A 290 -9.20 -17.10 0.43
CA ARG A 290 -9.96 -16.88 -0.81
C ARG A 290 -9.23 -17.39 -2.06
N LEU A 291 -7.94 -17.69 -1.96
CA LEU A 291 -7.07 -18.22 -3.02
C LEU A 291 -6.97 -19.74 -2.97
#